data_286980fd06cba43272027ae7e3612c84
#
_entry.id   286980fd06cba43272027ae7e3612c84
#
_cell.length_a   1.000
_cell.length_b   1.000
_cell.length_c   1.000
_cell.angle_alpha   90.00
_cell.angle_beta   90.00
_cell.angle_gamma   90.00
#
_symmetry.space_group_name_H-M   'P 1'
#
loop_
_entity.id
_entity.type
_entity.pdbx_description
1 polymer ?
#
loop_
_entity_poly.entity_id
_entity_poly.type
_entity_poly.pdbx_seq_one_letter_code
_entity_poly.pdbx_strand_id
1 'polypeptide(L)'
;SQALLKTIQVGFFCNNATKNEQGEWVGQATETAMVALPEALGMNLRHQAWTRTNEVPFDSVRKCMVVTGHGDTSETPGEAQLVKGAPEVVLKKCSAYMAQQVTNLNDSVRHQIQEHADNMARRGLRVLATGFAPQGRPFVFCGLQAMQDPPREGVSDAIKTLQRGGVQVVMITGDAKTTARAIAEQLGIASSPEVLTGPEVESMSDRQLQEHVQTVSVFARTKPEHKLR
;
A
#
# COMPACT_ATOMS: atom_id res chain seq x y z
N SER A 1 -16.49 -10.43 8.08
CA SER A 1 -15.95 -10.80 9.41
C SER A 1 -15.72 -9.55 10.26
N GLN A 2 -15.75 -9.69 11.58
CA GLN A 2 -15.51 -8.58 12.52
C GLN A 2 -14.09 -7.98 12.33
N ALA A 3 -13.09 -8.81 12.06
CA ALA A 3 -11.73 -8.38 11.77
C ALA A 3 -11.65 -7.48 10.52
N LEU A 4 -12.36 -7.84 9.44
CA LEU A 4 -12.41 -7.03 8.22
C LEU A 4 -13.03 -5.66 8.49
N LEU A 5 -14.17 -5.64 9.18
CA LEU A 5 -14.85 -4.40 9.55
C LEU A 5 -13.92 -3.49 10.37
N LYS A 6 -13.24 -4.04 11.37
CA LYS A 6 -12.31 -3.29 12.21
C LYS A 6 -11.10 -2.77 11.44
N THR A 7 -10.57 -3.59 10.52
CA THR A 7 -9.49 -3.19 9.61
C THR A 7 -9.87 -1.95 8.80
N ILE A 8 -11.07 -1.95 8.22
CA ILE A 8 -11.60 -0.84 7.44
C ILE A 8 -11.84 0.40 8.33
N GLN A 9 -12.44 0.22 9.50
CA GLN A 9 -12.66 1.32 10.46
C GLN A 9 -11.34 1.99 10.88
N VAL A 10 -10.32 1.19 11.23
CA VAL A 10 -9.00 1.74 11.58
C VAL A 10 -8.40 2.51 10.42
N GLY A 11 -8.47 1.98 9.20
CA GLY A 11 -7.99 2.67 8.00
C GLY A 11 -8.70 3.99 7.72
N PHE A 12 -9.99 4.06 8.02
CA PHE A 12 -10.81 5.26 7.85
C PHE A 12 -10.52 6.33 8.92
N PHE A 13 -10.50 5.97 10.20
CA PHE A 13 -10.35 6.93 11.30
C PHE A 13 -8.88 7.32 11.59
N CYS A 14 -7.93 6.42 11.36
CA CYS A 14 -6.49 6.71 11.43
C CYS A 14 -6.00 7.27 10.07
N ASN A 15 -6.49 8.47 9.68
CA ASN A 15 -6.36 8.98 8.33
C ASN A 15 -6.45 10.52 8.33
N ASN A 16 -5.76 11.19 7.41
CA ASN A 16 -5.76 12.64 7.24
C ASN A 16 -6.36 13.10 5.91
N ALA A 17 -6.90 12.19 5.09
CA ALA A 17 -7.64 12.58 3.90
C ALA A 17 -8.94 13.30 4.28
N THR A 18 -9.27 14.34 3.54
CA THR A 18 -10.47 15.17 3.72
C THR A 18 -11.29 15.20 2.45
N LYS A 19 -12.56 15.61 2.52
CA LYS A 19 -13.36 15.88 1.32
C LYS A 19 -13.27 17.34 0.94
N ASN A 20 -13.11 17.59 -0.37
CA ASN A 20 -13.23 18.93 -0.95
C ASN A 20 -14.71 19.34 -1.09
N GLU A 21 -14.95 20.56 -1.61
CA GLU A 21 -16.29 21.10 -1.84
C GLU A 21 -17.12 20.28 -2.83
N GLN A 22 -16.46 19.55 -3.75
CA GLN A 22 -17.11 18.67 -4.72
C GLN A 22 -17.44 17.29 -4.13
N GLY A 23 -17.06 17.03 -2.87
CA GLY A 23 -17.28 15.75 -2.20
C GLY A 23 -16.25 14.68 -2.53
N GLU A 24 -15.14 15.02 -3.19
CA GLU A 24 -14.07 14.10 -3.53
C GLU A 24 -13.03 14.03 -2.41
N TRP A 25 -12.44 12.85 -2.20
CA TRP A 25 -11.38 12.66 -1.22
C TRP A 25 -10.05 13.27 -1.70
N VAL A 26 -9.46 14.12 -0.87
CA VAL A 26 -8.19 14.82 -1.11
C VAL A 26 -7.20 14.47 -0.01
N GLY A 27 -5.97 14.16 -0.40
CA GLY A 27 -4.89 13.77 0.52
C GLY A 27 -3.83 12.94 -0.19
N GLN A 28 -3.03 12.23 0.58
CA GLN A 28 -2.07 11.27 0.01
C GLN A 28 -2.83 10.10 -0.62
N ALA A 29 -2.36 9.60 -1.78
CA ALA A 29 -3.03 8.52 -2.54
C ALA A 29 -3.35 7.29 -1.68
N THR A 30 -2.45 6.89 -0.79
CA THR A 30 -2.66 5.79 0.15
C THR A 30 -3.82 6.07 1.11
N GLU A 31 -3.93 7.31 1.61
CA GLU A 31 -4.96 7.70 2.56
C GLU A 31 -6.32 7.85 1.88
N THR A 32 -6.35 8.45 0.70
CA THR A 32 -7.59 8.58 -0.09
C THR A 32 -8.15 7.21 -0.49
N ALA A 33 -7.30 6.25 -0.86
CA ALA A 33 -7.74 4.87 -1.14
C ALA A 33 -8.39 4.19 0.09
N MET A 34 -7.81 4.39 1.29
CA MET A 34 -8.35 3.80 2.52
C MET A 34 -9.69 4.39 2.94
N VAL A 35 -9.93 5.69 2.75
CA VAL A 35 -11.22 6.33 3.10
C VAL A 35 -12.28 6.14 2.02
N ALA A 36 -11.90 5.89 0.77
CA ALA A 36 -12.82 5.58 -0.31
C ALA A 36 -13.37 4.13 -0.22
N LEU A 37 -12.60 3.21 0.34
CA LEU A 37 -12.98 1.79 0.44
C LEU A 37 -14.32 1.54 1.15
N PRO A 38 -14.61 2.14 2.34
CA PRO A 38 -15.91 1.96 2.98
C PRO A 38 -17.07 2.41 2.10
N GLU A 39 -16.94 3.56 1.42
CA GLU A 39 -17.99 4.08 0.52
C GLU A 39 -18.22 3.13 -0.67
N ALA A 40 -17.15 2.59 -1.27
CA ALA A 40 -17.25 1.61 -2.35
C ALA A 40 -17.94 0.29 -1.90
N LEU A 41 -17.85 -0.04 -0.62
CA LEU A 41 -18.53 -1.19 -0.01
C LEU A 41 -19.93 -0.87 0.50
N GLY A 42 -20.45 0.34 0.28
CA GLY A 42 -21.75 0.79 0.78
C GLY A 42 -21.78 0.99 2.30
N MET A 43 -20.64 1.12 2.96
CA MET A 43 -20.53 1.33 4.39
C MET A 43 -20.51 2.82 4.70
N ASN A 44 -21.38 3.27 5.62
CA ASN A 44 -21.39 4.66 6.05
C ASN A 44 -20.69 4.83 7.41
N LEU A 45 -19.37 4.94 7.40
CA LEU A 45 -18.58 5.12 8.62
C LEU A 45 -18.60 6.57 9.15
N ARG A 46 -19.10 7.54 8.38
CA ARG A 46 -19.17 8.96 8.80
C ARG A 46 -20.16 9.20 9.94
N HIS A 47 -21.20 8.37 10.03
CA HIS A 47 -22.17 8.44 11.12
C HIS A 47 -21.71 7.73 12.39
N GLN A 48 -20.57 7.03 12.35
CA GLN A 48 -19.96 6.50 13.57
C GLN A 48 -19.24 7.65 14.29
N ALA A 49 -19.69 7.94 15.50
CA ALA A 49 -19.09 8.98 16.32
C ALA A 49 -17.67 8.58 16.71
N TRP A 50 -16.68 9.15 16.04
CA TRP A 50 -15.26 9.08 16.42
C TRP A 50 -14.71 10.49 16.52
N THR A 51 -14.27 10.87 17.71
CA THR A 51 -13.64 12.17 17.96
C THR A 51 -12.17 11.97 18.25
N ARG A 52 -11.32 12.46 17.35
CA ARG A 52 -9.86 12.46 17.51
C ARG A 52 -9.45 13.45 18.57
N THR A 53 -8.64 13.02 19.54
CA THR A 53 -8.09 13.85 20.61
C THR A 53 -6.60 14.11 20.44
N ASN A 54 -5.85 13.17 19.85
CA ASN A 54 -4.42 13.29 19.63
C ASN A 54 -3.98 12.53 18.38
N GLU A 55 -2.85 12.96 17.80
CA GLU A 55 -2.23 12.34 16.64
C GLU A 55 -0.71 12.32 16.78
N VAL A 56 -0.14 11.17 16.46
CA VAL A 56 1.27 11.01 16.13
C VAL A 56 1.35 10.75 14.63
N PRO A 57 1.69 11.75 13.80
CA PRO A 57 1.62 11.66 12.35
C PRO A 57 2.60 10.62 11.81
N PHE A 58 2.38 10.19 10.56
CA PHE A 58 3.31 9.28 9.88
C PHE A 58 4.69 9.92 9.77
N ASP A 59 5.70 9.12 10.03
CA ASP A 59 7.10 9.47 9.89
C ASP A 59 7.86 8.32 9.22
N SER A 60 8.79 8.62 8.32
CA SER A 60 9.53 7.63 7.53
C SER A 60 10.48 6.76 8.35
N VAL A 61 10.92 7.24 9.50
CA VAL A 61 11.75 6.47 10.46
C VAL A 61 10.86 5.56 11.30
N ARG A 62 9.79 6.12 11.85
CA ARG A 62 8.81 5.38 12.67
C ARG A 62 7.91 4.48 11.82
N LYS A 63 7.70 4.78 10.55
CA LYS A 63 6.89 4.02 9.56
C LYS A 63 5.46 3.70 10.01
N CYS A 64 4.90 4.48 10.91
CA CYS A 64 3.51 4.32 11.35
C CYS A 64 2.92 5.66 11.81
N MET A 65 1.60 5.73 11.76
CA MET A 65 0.76 6.81 12.30
C MET A 65 -0.08 6.23 13.43
N VAL A 66 -0.27 7.00 14.50
CA VAL A 66 -1.15 6.64 15.61
C VAL A 66 -2.12 7.79 15.85
N VAL A 67 -3.39 7.46 16.00
CA VAL A 67 -4.45 8.41 16.35
C VAL A 67 -5.09 7.95 17.66
N THR A 68 -5.26 8.87 18.60
CA THR A 68 -6.03 8.66 19.84
C THR A 68 -7.38 9.36 19.73
N GLY A 69 -8.42 8.76 20.23
CA GLY A 69 -9.76 9.35 20.20
C GLY A 69 -10.79 8.55 20.96
N HIS A 70 -12.01 9.08 21.00
CA HIS A 70 -13.15 8.45 21.61
C HIS A 70 -14.16 8.02 20.55
N GLY A 71 -14.64 6.80 20.65
CA GLY A 71 -15.73 6.29 19.83
C GLY A 71 -16.93 5.92 20.69
N ASP A 72 -18.12 6.27 20.24
CA ASP A 72 -19.37 5.84 20.87
C ASP A 72 -19.84 4.51 20.27
N THR A 73 -18.90 3.56 20.16
CA THR A 73 -19.25 2.21 19.73
C THR A 73 -19.30 1.29 20.95
N SER A 74 -20.28 0.42 21.00
CA SER A 74 -20.43 -0.62 22.05
C SER A 74 -19.18 -1.50 22.21
N GLU A 75 -18.29 -1.50 21.23
CA GLU A 75 -17.05 -2.31 21.20
C GLU A 75 -15.83 -1.60 21.81
N THR A 76 -15.85 -0.27 21.94
CA THR A 76 -14.75 0.52 22.54
C THR A 76 -15.34 1.71 23.33
N PRO A 77 -15.98 1.44 24.49
CA PRO A 77 -16.38 2.53 25.36
C PRO A 77 -15.12 3.18 25.94
N GLY A 78 -14.96 4.48 25.71
CA GLY A 78 -13.83 5.26 26.19
C GLY A 78 -12.77 5.59 25.14
N GLU A 79 -11.61 6.01 25.62
CA GLU A 79 -10.49 6.38 24.75
C GLU A 79 -9.84 5.14 24.14
N ALA A 80 -9.54 5.20 22.85
CA ALA A 80 -8.85 4.15 22.13
C ALA A 80 -7.76 4.74 21.23
N GLN A 81 -6.76 3.94 20.93
CA GLN A 81 -5.72 4.26 19.96
C GLN A 81 -5.89 3.40 18.72
N LEU A 82 -5.72 4.02 17.56
CA LEU A 82 -5.68 3.39 16.25
C LEU A 82 -4.30 3.54 15.66
N VAL A 83 -3.75 2.49 15.08
CA VAL A 83 -2.44 2.51 14.42
C VAL A 83 -2.55 1.99 12.99
N LYS A 84 -1.90 2.68 12.05
CA LYS A 84 -1.64 2.17 10.69
C LYS A 84 -0.16 2.37 10.35
N GLY A 85 0.40 1.47 9.55
CA GLY A 85 1.79 1.60 9.13
C GLY A 85 2.35 0.36 8.46
N ALA A 86 3.67 0.32 8.33
CA ALA A 86 4.37 -0.83 7.77
C ALA A 86 4.08 -2.10 8.60
N PRO A 87 3.79 -3.24 7.94
CA PRO A 87 3.39 -4.48 8.62
C PRO A 87 4.36 -4.89 9.72
N GLU A 88 5.66 -4.87 9.46
CA GLU A 88 6.71 -5.23 10.42
C GLU A 88 6.73 -4.33 11.66
N VAL A 89 6.30 -3.07 11.52
CA VAL A 89 6.27 -2.11 12.63
C VAL A 89 5.00 -2.27 13.46
N VAL A 90 3.85 -2.38 12.81
CA VAL A 90 2.56 -2.54 13.51
C VAL A 90 2.52 -3.87 14.24
N LEU A 91 2.96 -4.95 13.61
CA LEU A 91 3.03 -6.27 14.23
C LEU A 91 3.88 -6.28 15.51
N LYS A 92 5.01 -5.56 15.56
CA LYS A 92 5.84 -5.45 16.77
C LYS A 92 5.13 -4.74 17.92
N LYS A 93 4.17 -3.85 17.63
CA LYS A 93 3.37 -3.14 18.63
C LYS A 93 2.19 -3.97 19.15
N CYS A 94 1.79 -5.02 18.45
CA CYS A 94 0.62 -5.84 18.77
C CYS A 94 1.00 -7.03 19.64
N SER A 95 0.21 -7.29 20.68
CA SER A 95 0.29 -8.49 21.52
C SER A 95 -0.78 -9.54 21.18
N ALA A 96 -1.81 -9.13 20.44
CA ALA A 96 -2.94 -9.96 20.04
C ALA A 96 -3.34 -9.66 18.59
N TYR A 97 -4.17 -10.50 18.00
CA TYR A 97 -4.79 -10.28 16.71
C TYR A 97 -6.27 -10.60 16.75
N MET A 98 -7.02 -10.00 15.84
CA MET A 98 -8.46 -10.19 15.73
C MET A 98 -8.75 -11.33 14.76
N ALA A 99 -9.23 -12.46 15.29
CA ALA A 99 -9.78 -13.58 14.52
C ALA A 99 -11.33 -13.58 14.64
N GLN A 100 -11.93 -14.68 15.04
CA GLN A 100 -13.34 -14.69 15.48
C GLN A 100 -13.50 -13.99 16.85
N GLN A 101 -12.46 -14.06 17.66
CA GLN A 101 -12.27 -13.33 18.91
C GLN A 101 -10.82 -12.84 19.00
N VAL A 102 -10.54 -11.91 19.91
CA VAL A 102 -9.17 -11.43 20.16
C VAL A 102 -8.33 -12.59 20.71
N THR A 103 -7.27 -12.92 19.99
CA THR A 103 -6.39 -14.07 20.27
C THR A 103 -4.95 -13.60 20.42
N ASN A 104 -4.17 -14.26 21.27
CA ASN A 104 -2.77 -13.91 21.48
C ASN A 104 -1.95 -14.06 20.19
N LEU A 105 -1.14 -13.05 19.87
CA LEU A 105 -0.29 -13.01 18.68
C LEU A 105 1.08 -13.64 19.01
N ASN A 106 1.20 -14.93 18.78
CA ASN A 106 2.48 -15.64 18.91
C ASN A 106 3.38 -15.43 17.69
N ASP A 107 4.65 -15.86 17.79
CA ASP A 107 5.64 -15.64 16.73
C ASP A 107 5.31 -16.37 15.43
N SER A 108 4.69 -17.54 15.48
CA SER A 108 4.27 -18.29 14.29
C SER A 108 3.21 -17.51 13.50
N VAL A 109 2.17 -17.01 14.16
CA VAL A 109 1.11 -16.21 13.52
C VAL A 109 1.68 -14.88 13.02
N ARG A 110 2.58 -14.25 13.78
CA ARG A 110 3.27 -13.02 13.35
C ARG A 110 4.05 -13.23 12.06
N HIS A 111 4.78 -14.35 11.99
CA HIS A 111 5.53 -14.71 10.78
C HIS A 111 4.60 -14.95 9.58
N GLN A 112 3.52 -15.68 9.76
CA GLN A 112 2.52 -15.92 8.70
C GLN A 112 1.91 -14.61 8.17
N ILE A 113 1.55 -13.68 9.06
CA ILE A 113 1.01 -12.37 8.65
C ILE A 113 2.04 -11.58 7.86
N GLN A 114 3.30 -11.57 8.31
CA GLN A 114 4.40 -10.91 7.61
C GLN A 114 4.61 -11.53 6.22
N GLU A 115 4.59 -12.83 6.12
CA GLU A 115 4.73 -13.55 4.86
C GLU A 115 3.58 -13.22 3.87
N HIS A 116 2.36 -13.11 4.36
CA HIS A 116 1.23 -12.63 3.56
C HIS A 116 1.43 -11.19 3.07
N ALA A 117 1.92 -10.30 3.93
CA ALA A 117 2.22 -8.93 3.56
C ALA A 117 3.31 -8.87 2.48
N ASP A 118 4.38 -9.65 2.64
CA ASP A 118 5.48 -9.73 1.68
C ASP A 118 5.03 -10.32 0.33
N ASN A 119 4.14 -11.31 0.35
CA ASN A 119 3.55 -11.88 -0.85
C ASN A 119 2.72 -10.85 -1.64
N MET A 120 1.91 -10.05 -0.93
CA MET A 120 1.17 -8.95 -1.56
C MET A 120 2.12 -7.86 -2.10
N ALA A 121 3.16 -7.50 -1.34
CA ALA A 121 4.15 -6.53 -1.77
C ALA A 121 4.94 -7.00 -3.00
N ARG A 122 5.27 -8.31 -3.11
CA ARG A 122 5.88 -8.88 -4.32
C ARG A 122 5.01 -8.77 -5.57
N ARG A 123 3.69 -8.67 -5.40
CA ARG A 123 2.73 -8.43 -6.49
C ARG A 123 2.59 -6.94 -6.85
N GLY A 124 3.43 -6.07 -6.30
CA GLY A 124 3.41 -4.63 -6.54
C GLY A 124 2.39 -3.86 -5.71
N LEU A 125 1.78 -4.48 -4.71
CA LEU A 125 0.82 -3.81 -3.85
C LEU A 125 1.53 -3.05 -2.73
N ARG A 126 1.05 -1.86 -2.40
CA ARG A 126 1.41 -1.16 -1.18
C ARG A 126 0.59 -1.73 -0.04
N VAL A 127 1.27 -2.33 0.95
CA VAL A 127 0.62 -3.01 2.06
C VAL A 127 0.79 -2.21 3.34
N LEU A 128 -0.31 -1.94 4.03
CA LEU A 128 -0.33 -1.37 5.37
C LEU A 128 -1.03 -2.33 6.32
N ALA A 129 -0.51 -2.40 7.53
CA ALA A 129 -1.14 -3.06 8.66
C ALA A 129 -1.94 -2.06 9.48
N THR A 130 -3.02 -2.54 10.10
CA THR A 130 -3.88 -1.76 11.01
C THR A 130 -4.03 -2.47 12.34
N GLY A 131 -4.15 -1.69 13.40
CA GLY A 131 -4.37 -2.19 14.74
C GLY A 131 -5.11 -1.18 15.61
N PHE A 132 -5.73 -1.64 16.67
CA PHE A 132 -6.37 -0.80 17.67
C PHE A 132 -5.96 -1.21 19.09
N ALA A 133 -6.01 -0.27 20.02
CA ALA A 133 -5.79 -0.52 21.44
C ALA A 133 -6.87 0.20 22.25
N PRO A 134 -7.67 -0.47 23.08
CA PRO A 134 -8.44 0.19 24.14
C PRO A 134 -7.46 0.90 25.10
N GLN A 135 -7.94 1.94 25.77
CA GLN A 135 -7.11 2.73 26.68
C GLN A 135 -6.30 1.85 27.67
N GLY A 136 -4.99 2.12 27.72
CA GLY A 136 -4.09 1.41 28.63
C GLY A 136 -3.79 -0.05 28.29
N ARG A 137 -4.25 -0.54 27.11
CA ARG A 137 -3.98 -1.92 26.67
C ARG A 137 -3.03 -1.97 25.48
N PRO A 138 -2.33 -3.08 25.26
CA PRO A 138 -1.52 -3.31 24.07
C PRO A 138 -2.37 -3.32 22.80
N PHE A 139 -1.74 -3.03 21.66
CA PHE A 139 -2.42 -3.09 20.35
C PHE A 139 -2.84 -4.50 19.99
N VAL A 140 -4.03 -4.58 19.39
CA VAL A 140 -4.58 -5.76 18.72
C VAL A 140 -4.46 -5.54 17.21
N PHE A 141 -3.78 -6.44 16.52
CA PHE A 141 -3.70 -6.42 15.06
C PHE A 141 -5.06 -6.74 14.45
N CYS A 142 -5.55 -5.89 13.53
CA CYS A 142 -6.85 -6.06 12.86
C CYS A 142 -6.72 -6.76 11.52
N GLY A 143 -5.76 -6.33 10.70
CA GLY A 143 -5.57 -6.87 9.36
C GLY A 143 -4.60 -6.06 8.51
N LEU A 144 -4.45 -6.50 7.27
CA LEU A 144 -3.68 -5.84 6.21
C LEU A 144 -4.63 -5.16 5.22
N GLN A 145 -4.23 -3.98 4.75
CA GLN A 145 -4.86 -3.31 3.62
C GLN A 145 -3.82 -3.19 2.51
N ALA A 146 -4.14 -3.74 1.35
CA ALA A 146 -3.27 -3.71 0.19
C ALA A 146 -3.89 -2.79 -0.88
N MET A 147 -3.09 -1.88 -1.40
CA MET A 147 -3.49 -0.85 -2.35
C MET A 147 -2.57 -0.90 -3.56
N GLN A 148 -3.13 -0.58 -4.70
CA GLN A 148 -2.39 -0.40 -5.94
C GLN A 148 -2.80 0.94 -6.54
N ASP A 149 -1.85 1.68 -7.07
CA ASP A 149 -2.15 2.82 -7.93
C ASP A 149 -2.48 2.24 -9.32
N PRO A 150 -3.75 2.26 -9.76
CA PRO A 150 -4.08 1.66 -11.04
C PRO A 150 -3.45 2.48 -12.18
N PRO A 151 -3.00 1.82 -13.25
CA PRO A 151 -2.63 2.53 -14.47
C PRO A 151 -3.77 3.44 -14.91
N ARG A 152 -3.43 4.60 -15.46
CA ARG A 152 -4.44 5.52 -16.00
C ARG A 152 -5.28 4.83 -17.08
N GLU A 153 -6.55 5.15 -17.12
CA GLU A 153 -7.47 4.65 -18.16
C GLU A 153 -6.93 4.94 -19.55
N GLY A 154 -7.05 3.98 -20.46
CA GLY A 154 -6.56 4.08 -21.84
C GLY A 154 -5.08 3.77 -22.07
N VAL A 155 -4.24 3.69 -21.02
CA VAL A 155 -2.80 3.44 -21.18
C VAL A 155 -2.53 2.07 -21.81
N SER A 156 -3.22 1.02 -21.38
CA SER A 156 -3.06 -0.33 -21.96
C SER A 156 -3.42 -0.36 -23.43
N ASP A 157 -4.47 0.34 -23.85
CA ASP A 157 -4.90 0.38 -25.24
C ASP A 157 -3.96 1.24 -26.10
N ALA A 158 -3.43 2.34 -25.54
CA ALA A 158 -2.39 3.13 -26.20
C ALA A 158 -1.11 2.30 -26.44
N ILE A 159 -0.67 1.51 -25.44
CA ILE A 159 0.48 0.61 -25.57
C ILE A 159 0.24 -0.42 -26.69
N LYS A 160 -0.92 -1.08 -26.70
CA LYS A 160 -1.26 -2.05 -27.75
C LYS A 160 -1.25 -1.41 -29.13
N THR A 161 -1.75 -0.18 -29.26
CA THR A 161 -1.78 0.55 -30.53
C THR A 161 -0.36 0.87 -31.02
N LEU A 162 0.52 1.33 -30.12
CA LEU A 162 1.93 1.59 -30.44
C LEU A 162 2.65 0.31 -30.86
N GLN A 163 2.46 -0.78 -30.14
CA GLN A 163 3.06 -2.09 -30.46
C GLN A 163 2.58 -2.63 -31.81
N ARG A 164 1.29 -2.48 -32.16
CA ARG A 164 0.77 -2.84 -33.49
C ARG A 164 1.39 -2.01 -34.62
N GLY A 165 1.74 -0.76 -34.32
CA GLY A 165 2.49 0.12 -35.22
C GLY A 165 3.99 -0.17 -35.31
N GLY A 166 4.50 -1.22 -34.64
CA GLY A 166 5.91 -1.59 -34.61
C GLY A 166 6.76 -0.73 -33.66
N VAL A 167 6.13 0.06 -32.76
CA VAL A 167 6.85 0.88 -31.80
C VAL A 167 7.17 0.06 -30.54
N GLN A 168 8.43 0.01 -30.18
CA GLN A 168 8.86 -0.58 -28.90
C GLN A 168 8.47 0.34 -27.74
N VAL A 169 7.70 -0.18 -26.80
CA VAL A 169 7.33 0.53 -25.57
C VAL A 169 8.23 0.08 -24.44
N VAL A 170 8.88 1.02 -23.79
CA VAL A 170 9.80 0.78 -22.67
C VAL A 170 9.32 1.51 -21.43
N MET A 171 9.27 0.81 -20.29
CA MET A 171 8.95 1.36 -18.99
C MET A 171 10.23 1.68 -18.20
N ILE A 172 10.37 2.92 -17.76
CA ILE A 172 11.46 3.37 -16.90
C ILE A 172 10.86 3.93 -15.61
N THR A 173 11.19 3.34 -14.47
CA THR A 173 10.57 3.70 -13.17
C THR A 173 11.58 3.70 -12.03
N GLY A 174 11.32 4.50 -11.00
CA GLY A 174 12.00 4.44 -9.71
C GLY A 174 11.57 3.29 -8.80
N ASP A 175 10.50 2.57 -9.15
CA ASP A 175 9.93 1.48 -8.37
C ASP A 175 10.85 0.26 -8.27
N ALA A 176 10.54 -0.63 -7.31
CA ALA A 176 11.24 -1.89 -7.14
C ALA A 176 11.06 -2.83 -8.36
N LYS A 177 12.06 -3.68 -8.62
CA LYS A 177 12.10 -4.64 -9.76
C LYS A 177 10.82 -5.48 -9.87
N THR A 178 10.31 -5.98 -8.74
CA THR A 178 9.08 -6.80 -8.68
C THR A 178 7.82 -6.00 -9.01
N THR A 179 7.71 -4.78 -8.52
CA THR A 179 6.59 -3.86 -8.80
C THR A 179 6.59 -3.46 -10.29
N ALA A 180 7.75 -3.07 -10.81
CA ALA A 180 7.92 -2.70 -12.21
C ALA A 180 7.52 -3.83 -13.15
N ARG A 181 7.92 -5.07 -12.84
CA ARG A 181 7.53 -6.26 -13.61
C ARG A 181 6.02 -6.45 -13.61
N ALA A 182 5.37 -6.44 -12.44
CA ALA A 182 3.93 -6.64 -12.31
C ALA A 182 3.13 -5.59 -13.10
N ILE A 183 3.54 -4.32 -13.03
CA ILE A 183 2.89 -3.23 -13.78
C ILE A 183 3.10 -3.41 -15.30
N ALA A 184 4.29 -3.78 -15.74
CA ALA A 184 4.58 -4.00 -17.16
C ALA A 184 3.77 -5.16 -17.75
N GLU A 185 3.61 -6.26 -16.99
CA GLU A 185 2.73 -7.38 -17.36
C GLU A 185 1.27 -6.95 -17.42
N GLN A 186 0.79 -6.22 -16.42
CA GLN A 186 -0.59 -5.71 -16.37
C GLN A 186 -0.91 -4.77 -17.54
N LEU A 187 0.04 -3.92 -17.93
CA LEU A 187 -0.10 -3.00 -19.06
C LEU A 187 0.08 -3.67 -20.43
N GLY A 188 0.56 -4.91 -20.49
CA GLY A 188 0.83 -5.62 -21.73
C GLY A 188 2.09 -5.13 -22.44
N ILE A 189 3.06 -4.54 -21.74
CA ILE A 189 4.35 -4.14 -22.32
C ILE A 189 5.13 -5.37 -22.75
N ALA A 190 5.17 -6.42 -21.91
CA ALA A 190 5.71 -7.74 -22.25
C ALA A 190 5.06 -8.81 -21.37
N SER A 191 4.95 -10.06 -21.87
CA SER A 191 4.30 -11.16 -21.14
C SER A 191 5.15 -11.70 -19.98
N SER A 192 6.46 -11.56 -20.06
CA SER A 192 7.41 -11.91 -18.99
C SER A 192 8.64 -11.03 -19.13
N PRO A 193 8.54 -9.74 -18.73
CA PRO A 193 9.59 -8.79 -19.00
C PRO A 193 10.86 -9.13 -18.22
N GLU A 194 11.98 -9.13 -18.93
CA GLU A 194 13.28 -8.95 -18.30
C GLU A 194 13.31 -7.54 -17.72
N VAL A 195 13.81 -7.41 -16.48
CA VAL A 195 13.87 -6.13 -15.78
C VAL A 195 15.32 -5.86 -15.38
N LEU A 196 15.89 -4.77 -15.89
CA LEU A 196 17.16 -4.25 -15.43
C LEU A 196 16.95 -3.17 -14.36
N THR A 197 17.82 -3.14 -13.37
CA THR A 197 17.79 -2.11 -12.32
C THR A 197 18.83 -1.02 -12.60
N GLY A 198 18.61 0.18 -12.03
CA GLY A 198 19.55 1.28 -12.11
C GLY A 198 21.01 0.88 -11.77
N PRO A 199 21.28 0.18 -10.65
CA PRO A 199 22.63 -0.33 -10.35
C PRO A 199 23.18 -1.31 -11.40
N GLU A 200 22.34 -2.18 -11.98
CA GLU A 200 22.77 -3.07 -13.07
C GLU A 200 23.15 -2.24 -14.32
N VAL A 201 22.35 -1.24 -14.67
CA VAL A 201 22.64 -0.30 -15.76
C VAL A 201 23.93 0.48 -15.49
N GLU A 202 24.16 0.98 -14.26
CA GLU A 202 25.40 1.69 -13.89
C GLU A 202 26.65 0.83 -14.07
N SER A 203 26.57 -0.48 -13.85
CA SER A 203 27.70 -1.42 -13.96
C SER A 203 28.01 -1.85 -15.40
N MET A 204 27.14 -1.60 -16.37
CA MET A 204 27.28 -1.98 -17.76
C MET A 204 28.16 -0.98 -18.55
N SER A 205 28.93 -1.48 -19.50
CA SER A 205 29.50 -0.65 -20.54
C SER A 205 28.42 -0.17 -21.53
N ASP A 206 28.69 0.90 -22.27
CA ASP A 206 27.71 1.43 -23.24
C ASP A 206 27.36 0.41 -24.32
N ARG A 207 28.32 -0.42 -24.73
CA ARG A 207 28.06 -1.52 -25.67
C ARG A 207 27.09 -2.56 -25.12
N GLN A 208 27.29 -2.97 -23.87
CA GLN A 208 26.38 -3.92 -23.21
C GLN A 208 24.97 -3.31 -23.05
N LEU A 209 24.88 -2.04 -22.66
CA LEU A 209 23.62 -1.37 -22.55
C LEU A 209 22.87 -1.27 -23.89
N GLN A 210 23.59 -0.95 -24.99
CA GLN A 210 23.02 -0.93 -26.34
C GLN A 210 22.44 -2.28 -26.78
N GLU A 211 23.08 -3.38 -26.40
CA GLU A 211 22.58 -4.73 -26.67
C GLU A 211 21.30 -5.00 -25.87
N HIS A 212 21.28 -4.65 -24.58
CA HIS A 212 20.11 -4.87 -23.70
C HIS A 212 18.91 -3.99 -24.04
N VAL A 213 19.11 -2.74 -24.43
CA VAL A 213 18.01 -1.80 -24.77
C VAL A 213 17.14 -2.33 -25.92
N GLN A 214 17.66 -3.19 -26.78
CA GLN A 214 16.88 -3.77 -27.88
C GLN A 214 15.92 -4.86 -27.43
N THR A 215 16.17 -5.51 -26.31
CA THR A 215 15.40 -6.67 -25.82
C THR A 215 14.68 -6.41 -24.50
N VAL A 216 15.24 -5.54 -23.65
CA VAL A 216 14.71 -5.23 -22.33
C VAL A 216 13.68 -4.10 -22.44
N SER A 217 12.48 -4.36 -21.96
CA SER A 217 11.37 -3.39 -21.99
C SER A 217 11.10 -2.73 -20.63
N VAL A 218 11.82 -3.09 -19.56
CA VAL A 218 11.57 -2.56 -18.21
C VAL A 218 12.86 -2.23 -17.48
N PHE A 219 12.98 -0.99 -17.02
CA PHE A 219 14.09 -0.48 -16.22
C PHE A 219 13.53 0.02 -14.87
N ALA A 220 13.95 -0.63 -13.76
CA ALA A 220 13.49 -0.38 -12.42
C ALA A 220 14.56 0.30 -11.55
N ARG A 221 14.16 0.95 -10.44
CA ARG A 221 15.08 1.68 -9.54
C ARG A 221 16.04 2.62 -10.27
N THR A 222 15.52 3.25 -11.33
CA THR A 222 16.28 4.19 -12.14
C THR A 222 16.31 5.58 -11.53
N LYS A 223 17.38 6.31 -11.76
CA LYS A 223 17.51 7.75 -11.50
C LYS A 223 17.34 8.52 -12.82
N PRO A 224 17.08 9.84 -12.77
CA PRO A 224 16.97 10.65 -13.99
C PRO A 224 18.15 10.51 -14.94
N GLU A 225 19.38 10.39 -14.41
CA GLU A 225 20.62 10.26 -15.17
C GLU A 225 20.64 9.01 -16.06
N HIS A 226 19.98 7.91 -15.63
CA HIS A 226 19.90 6.68 -16.41
C HIS A 226 19.12 6.82 -17.71
N LYS A 227 18.21 7.82 -17.80
CA LYS A 227 17.47 8.11 -19.03
C LYS A 227 18.31 8.80 -20.11
N LEU A 228 19.38 9.46 -19.70
CA LEU A 228 20.25 10.19 -20.61
C LEU A 228 21.35 9.30 -21.21
N ARG A 229 21.56 8.15 -20.62
CA ARG A 229 22.52 7.16 -21.06
C ARG A 229 21.92 6.21 -22.09
#